data_ba009e86efbcd298e9b7bd104246615b
#
_entry.id   ba009e86efbcd298e9b7bd104246615b
#
_cell.length_a   1.000
_cell.length_b   1.000
_cell.length_c   1.000
_cell.angle_alpha   90.00
_cell.angle_beta   90.00
_cell.angle_gamma   90.00
#
_symmetry.space_group_name_H-M   'P 1'
#
loop_
_entity.id
_entity.type
_entity.pdbx_description
1 polymer ?
#
loop_
_entity_poly.entity_id
_entity_poly.type
_entity_poly.pdbx_seq_one_letter_code
_entity_poly.pdbx_strand_id
1 'polypeptide(L)'
;MFGTNMSAIIKTPLDLIRLAIDEKVVVKCRGDRELRGRLHAFDNHLNMVLGEVEETVYTREIDEETDEEINTSTKRNIEMLFVRGDIVILVSPPVRTA
;
A
#
# COMPACT_ATOMS: atom_id res chain seq x y z
N MET A 1 25.36 -4.32 7.17
CA MET A 1 25.15 -3.95 7.75
C MET A 1 24.99 -3.92 8.24
N PHE A 2 25.12 -4.14 8.10
CA PHE A 2 24.92 -3.68 8.70
C PHE A 2 24.76 -3.63 9.95
N GLY A 3 24.90 -3.53 10.78
CA GLY A 3 24.70 -3.40 12.21
C GLY A 3 23.89 -2.25 12.72
N THR A 4 23.05 -1.71 11.87
CA THR A 4 22.19 -0.61 12.31
C THR A 4 21.07 -1.16 13.20
N ASN A 5 21.05 -0.72 14.45
CA ASN A 5 19.95 -1.04 15.36
C ASN A 5 18.73 -0.19 14.99
N MET A 6 17.77 -0.78 14.31
CA MET A 6 16.59 -0.06 13.85
C MET A 6 15.78 0.53 15.00
N SER A 7 15.77 -0.11 16.17
CA SER A 7 15.03 0.41 17.32
C SER A 7 15.62 1.71 17.88
N ALA A 8 16.89 2.00 17.61
CA ALA A 8 17.49 3.25 18.00
C ALA A 8 17.11 4.41 17.09
N ILE A 9 16.75 4.11 15.83
CA ILE A 9 16.38 5.09 14.82
C ILE A 9 14.87 5.30 14.78
N ILE A 10 14.13 4.22 14.88
CA ILE A 10 12.67 4.23 14.75
C ILE A 10 12.05 4.47 16.12
N LYS A 11 11.46 5.63 16.30
CA LYS A 11 10.77 6.00 17.54
C LYS A 11 9.28 6.13 17.37
N THR A 12 8.81 6.30 16.14
CA THR A 12 7.40 6.42 15.82
C THR A 12 7.10 5.61 14.56
N PRO A 13 5.84 5.22 14.34
CA PRO A 13 5.47 4.56 13.09
C PRO A 13 5.83 5.37 11.84
N LEU A 14 5.78 6.70 11.93
CA LEU A 14 6.13 7.56 10.78
C LEU A 14 7.61 7.47 10.43
N ASP A 15 8.47 7.18 11.40
CA ASP A 15 9.89 6.98 11.12
C ASP A 15 10.11 5.78 10.20
N LEU A 16 9.30 4.73 10.36
CA LEU A 16 9.34 3.57 9.47
C LEU A 16 8.97 3.96 8.05
N ILE A 17 7.90 4.74 7.91
CA ILE A 17 7.43 5.16 6.58
C ILE A 17 8.47 6.08 5.93
N ARG A 18 9.13 6.93 6.71
CA ARG A 18 10.17 7.81 6.19
C ARG A 18 11.31 7.03 5.55
N LEU A 19 11.63 5.86 6.07
CA LEU A 19 12.67 5.01 5.48
C LEU A 19 12.25 4.42 4.15
N ALA A 20 10.97 4.43 3.83
CA ALA A 20 10.43 3.88 2.60
C ALA A 20 10.34 4.91 1.47
N ILE A 21 10.77 6.15 1.70
CA ILE A 21 10.81 7.17 0.64
C ILE A 21 11.66 6.65 -0.52
N ASP A 22 11.15 6.82 -1.73
CA ASP A 22 11.72 6.34 -2.99
C ASP A 22 11.72 4.82 -3.16
N GLU A 23 11.18 4.08 -2.20
CA GLU A 23 11.01 2.64 -2.29
C GLU A 23 9.60 2.30 -2.75
N LYS A 24 9.43 1.10 -3.28
CA LYS A 24 8.09 0.60 -3.58
C LYS A 24 7.43 0.14 -2.30
N VAL A 25 6.18 0.56 -2.11
CA VAL A 25 5.39 0.18 -0.94
C VAL A 25 4.09 -0.44 -1.40
N VAL A 26 3.47 -1.18 -0.51
CA VAL A 26 2.12 -1.70 -0.70
C VAL A 26 1.20 -0.98 0.28
N VAL A 27 0.15 -0.35 -0.24
CA VAL A 27 -0.80 0.39 0.56
C VAL A 27 -2.17 -0.27 0.40
N LYS A 28 -2.71 -0.77 1.50
CA LYS A 28 -4.06 -1.30 1.50
C LYS A 28 -5.03 -0.23 1.95
N CYS A 29 -6.07 -0.03 1.17
CA CYS A 29 -7.06 1.00 1.38
C CYS A 29 -8.43 0.39 1.61
N ARG A 30 -9.34 1.21 2.14
CA ARG A 30 -10.74 0.83 2.25
C ARG A 30 -11.31 0.51 0.87
N GLY A 31 -12.32 -0.37 0.83
CA GLY A 31 -12.96 -0.75 -0.41
C GLY A 31 -12.22 -1.84 -1.16
N ASP A 32 -11.48 -2.68 -0.44
CA ASP A 32 -10.73 -3.80 -1.02
C ASP A 32 -9.78 -3.36 -2.14
N ARG A 33 -9.13 -2.24 -1.93
CA ARG A 33 -8.20 -1.65 -2.88
C ARG A 33 -6.78 -1.78 -2.36
N GLU A 34 -5.89 -2.22 -3.23
CA GLU A 34 -4.47 -2.33 -2.93
C GLU A 34 -3.68 -1.51 -3.94
N LEU A 35 -2.76 -0.71 -3.44
CA LEU A 35 -1.90 0.12 -4.27
C LEU A 35 -0.46 -0.34 -4.09
N ARG A 36 0.25 -0.51 -5.19
CA ARG A 36 1.68 -0.79 -5.18
C ARG A 36 2.37 0.29 -5.98
N GLY A 37 3.29 0.99 -5.35
CA GLY A 37 3.95 2.09 -6.04
C GLY A 37 5.10 2.64 -5.24
N ARG A 38 5.82 3.56 -5.86
CA ARG A 38 6.96 4.22 -5.27
C ARG A 38 6.47 5.38 -4.39
N LEU A 39 6.88 5.38 -3.14
CA LEU A 39 6.50 6.42 -2.21
C LEU A 39 7.35 7.67 -2.45
N HIS A 40 6.74 8.72 -2.97
CA HIS A 40 7.44 9.99 -3.20
C HIS A 40 7.39 10.91 -2.00
N ALA A 41 6.25 10.97 -1.33
CA ALA A 41 6.07 11.86 -0.20
C ALA A 41 4.93 11.38 0.69
N PHE A 42 4.95 11.79 1.94
CA PHE A 42 3.87 11.52 2.88
C PHE A 42 3.85 12.60 3.97
N ASP A 43 2.74 12.67 4.71
CA ASP A 43 2.61 13.58 5.84
C ASP A 43 2.15 12.83 7.10
N ASN A 44 1.92 13.58 8.17
CA ASN A 44 1.54 13.01 9.47
C ASN A 44 0.18 12.33 9.46
N HIS A 45 -0.66 12.62 8.47
CA HIS A 45 -1.99 12.03 8.34
C HIS A 45 -1.99 10.83 7.39
N LEU A 46 -0.81 10.41 6.92
CA LEU A 46 -0.62 9.36 5.95
C LEU A 46 -1.21 9.69 4.57
N ASN A 47 -1.41 10.99 4.28
CA ASN A 47 -1.60 11.38 2.89
C ASN A 47 -0.29 11.09 2.16
N MET A 48 -0.39 10.50 1.00
CA MET A 48 0.81 10.06 0.28
C MET A 48 0.73 10.43 -1.19
N VAL A 49 1.89 10.60 -1.79
CA VAL A 49 2.04 10.71 -3.23
C VAL A 49 2.82 9.48 -3.69
N LEU A 50 2.20 8.68 -4.54
CA LEU A 50 2.80 7.48 -5.09
C LEU A 50 3.01 7.63 -6.58
N GLY A 51 4.12 7.09 -7.07
CA GLY A 51 4.42 7.04 -8.50
C GLY A 51 4.49 5.61 -8.99
N GLU A 52 4.34 5.42 -10.29
CA GLU A 52 4.40 4.09 -10.92
C GLU A 52 3.47 3.11 -10.22
N VAL A 53 2.20 3.49 -10.05
CA VAL A 53 1.25 2.77 -9.22
C VAL A 53 0.54 1.68 -10.01
N GLU A 54 0.49 0.48 -9.43
CA GLU A 54 -0.43 -0.57 -9.84
C GLU A 54 -1.55 -0.63 -8.81
N GLU A 55 -2.76 -0.29 -9.23
CA GLU A 55 -3.93 -0.36 -8.38
C GLU A 55 -4.68 -1.66 -8.66
N THR A 56 -4.98 -2.41 -7.60
CA THR A 56 -5.80 -3.61 -7.70
C THR A 56 -7.05 -3.42 -6.86
N VAL A 57 -8.20 -3.62 -7.47
CA VAL A 57 -9.50 -3.59 -6.78
C VAL A 57 -10.04 -5.00 -6.77
N TYR A 58 -10.33 -5.52 -5.59
CA TYR A 58 -10.87 -6.86 -5.41
C TYR A 58 -12.37 -6.77 -5.25
N THR A 59 -13.08 -7.60 -6.01
CA THR A 59 -14.53 -7.67 -5.95
C THR A 59 -14.94 -9.08 -5.58
N ARG A 60 -15.87 -9.17 -4.64
CA ARG A 60 -16.42 -10.45 -4.18
C ARG A 60 -17.90 -10.46 -4.45
N GLU A 61 -18.36 -11.46 -5.18
CA GLU A 61 -19.76 -11.65 -5.50
C GLU A 61 -20.19 -13.06 -5.12
N ILE A 62 -21.46 -13.21 -4.76
CA ILE A 62 -22.03 -14.51 -4.46
C ILE A 62 -23.04 -14.82 -5.55
N ASP A 63 -22.87 -15.96 -6.22
CA ASP A 63 -23.84 -16.44 -7.19
C ASP A 63 -25.06 -16.96 -6.44
N GLU A 64 -26.21 -16.32 -6.63
CA GLU A 64 -27.43 -16.66 -5.92
C GLU A 64 -27.96 -18.05 -6.27
N GLU A 65 -27.62 -18.57 -7.46
CA GLU A 65 -28.09 -19.88 -7.89
C GLU A 65 -27.29 -21.03 -7.30
N THR A 66 -25.97 -20.85 -7.18
CA THR A 66 -25.07 -21.92 -6.74
C THR A 66 -24.48 -21.70 -5.35
N ASP A 67 -24.70 -20.52 -4.74
CA ASP A 67 -24.05 -20.08 -3.51
C ASP A 67 -22.52 -20.06 -3.62
N GLU A 68 -21.99 -20.09 -4.81
CA GLU A 68 -20.55 -20.00 -5.01
C GLU A 68 -20.07 -18.56 -4.88
N GLU A 69 -18.94 -18.40 -4.23
CA GLU A 69 -18.26 -17.11 -4.12
C GLU A 69 -17.39 -16.88 -5.35
N ILE A 70 -17.63 -15.76 -6.02
CA ILE A 70 -16.85 -15.35 -7.17
C ILE A 70 -15.96 -14.19 -6.74
N ASN A 71 -14.64 -14.41 -6.81
CA ASN A 71 -13.65 -13.38 -6.51
C ASN A 71 -13.03 -12.91 -7.82
N THR A 72 -13.14 -11.62 -8.07
CA THR A 72 -12.51 -11.02 -9.25
C THR A 72 -11.60 -9.87 -8.81
N SER A 73 -10.64 -9.54 -9.65
CA SER A 73 -9.79 -8.40 -9.40
C SER A 73 -9.60 -7.63 -10.70
N THR A 74 -9.51 -6.31 -10.57
CA THR A 74 -9.26 -5.41 -11.68
C THR A 74 -8.01 -4.63 -11.38
N LYS A 75 -7.09 -4.58 -12.32
CA LYS A 75 -5.83 -3.86 -12.18
C LYS A 75 -5.76 -2.69 -13.14
N ARG A 76 -5.17 -1.61 -12.69
CA ARG A 76 -4.87 -0.49 -13.58
C ARG A 76 -3.57 0.18 -13.15
N ASN A 77 -2.88 0.78 -14.12
CA ASN A 77 -1.62 1.47 -13.88
C ASN A 77 -1.86 2.97 -13.89
N ILE A 78 -1.28 3.65 -12.90
CA ILE A 78 -1.42 5.09 -12.72
C ILE A 78 -0.03 5.66 -12.51
N GLU A 79 0.36 6.67 -13.31
CA GLU A 79 1.71 7.22 -13.19
C GLU A 79 1.94 7.96 -11.88
N MET A 80 0.94 8.68 -11.41
CA MET A 80 1.06 9.47 -10.19
C MET A 80 -0.29 9.49 -9.51
N LEU A 81 -0.30 9.22 -8.22
CA LEU A 81 -1.54 9.13 -7.44
C LEU A 81 -1.35 9.78 -6.09
N PHE A 82 -2.30 10.67 -5.75
CA PHE A 82 -2.42 11.19 -4.40
C PHE A 82 -3.38 10.29 -3.61
N VAL A 83 -2.94 9.83 -2.45
CA VAL A 83 -3.73 8.94 -1.58
C VAL A 83 -4.07 9.68 -0.30
N ARG A 84 -5.35 9.76 0.00
CA ARG A 84 -5.80 10.38 1.25
C ARG A 84 -5.55 9.43 2.41
N GLY A 85 -5.01 9.96 3.50
CA GLY A 85 -4.66 9.14 4.66
C GLY A 85 -5.86 8.49 5.32
N ASP A 86 -7.04 9.08 5.22
CA ASP A 86 -8.25 8.56 5.87
C ASP A 86 -8.76 7.25 5.25
N ILE A 87 -8.32 6.90 4.06
CA ILE A 87 -8.68 5.63 3.42
C ILE A 87 -7.61 4.55 3.58
N VAL A 88 -6.46 4.90 4.13
CA VAL A 88 -5.34 3.97 4.29
C VAL A 88 -5.58 3.08 5.51
N ILE A 89 -5.48 1.77 5.31
CA ILE A 89 -5.59 0.79 6.38
C ILE A 89 -4.21 0.29 6.80
N LEU A 90 -3.35 0.03 5.82
CA LEU A 90 -2.05 -0.57 6.04
C LEU A 90 -1.05 -0.08 5.00
N VAL A 91 0.15 0.24 5.45
CA VAL A 91 1.28 0.51 4.56
C VAL A 91 2.36 -0.49 4.91
N SER A 92 2.87 -1.21 3.91
CA SER A 92 3.95 -2.16 4.14
C SER A 92 5.05 -1.99 3.10
N PRO A 93 6.29 -2.30 3.47
CA PRO A 93 7.37 -2.36 2.49
C PRO A 93 7.12 -3.51 1.53
N PRO A 94 7.77 -3.51 0.37
CA PRO A 94 7.63 -4.60 -0.57
C PRO A 94 8.19 -5.89 0.05
N VAL A 95 7.51 -7.01 -0.22
CA VAL A 95 8.03 -8.31 0.15
C VAL A 95 9.16 -8.63 -0.81
N ARG A 96 10.36 -8.78 -0.26
CA ARG A 96 11.50 -9.21 -1.05
C ARG A 96 11.57 -10.72 -0.99
N THR A 97 11.32 -11.34 -2.12
CA THR A 97 11.61 -12.76 -2.26
C THR A 97 13.05 -12.91 -2.69
N ALA A 98 13.75 -13.70 -1.95
CA ALA A 98 15.16 -13.97 -2.27
C ALA A 98 15.30 -14.70 -3.60
#